data_40ef75e617785fe6658735ade40a62de
#
_entry.id   40ef75e617785fe6658735ade40a62de
#
_cell.length_a   1.000
_cell.length_b   1.000
_cell.length_c   1.000
_cell.angle_alpha   90.00
_cell.angle_beta   90.00
_cell.angle_gamma   90.00
#
_symmetry.space_group_name_H-M   'P 1'
#
loop_
_entity.id
_entity.type
_entity.pdbx_description
1 polymer ?
#
loop_
_entity_poly.entity_id
_entity_poly.type
_entity_poly.pdbx_seq_one_letter_code
_entity_poly.pdbx_strand_id
1 'polypeptide(L)'
;MDNETREEGLSRRNFLIGLGGGVIGAAALASGATPERKYIGANTSWVDFGEGTRAFLTQPQQGKAPFRAVILGHERYGLVQHTLDLAAKFAAFGYVCVAPDMASHWNGDKVALNRGEARLTLTPDQIKYYMGKGLDYLLAQLQVDRTRIAAMGVCQSGDYPLLLNSMRKEVAANLVFYGGVNTGEEVIANVSAPILGIFAEKDHTISLDAVHKFRANLERNRRSYEFKIFAEMPHGWLNDTMPGRYRQAEAEAAWAMMIDFLNRVYLGAFPPGRMRQRFEADIAMDYDFKKNVRLE
;
A
#
# COMPACT_ATOMS: atom_id res chain seq x y z
N MET A 1 -25.53 -2.57 37.65
CA MET A 1 -25.71 -1.32 36.86
C MET A 1 -24.64 -1.32 35.83
N ASP A 2 -24.98 -1.95 34.72
CA ASP A 2 -24.04 -2.26 33.65
C ASP A 2 -24.00 -1.11 32.66
N ASN A 3 -22.82 -0.58 32.42
CA ASN A 3 -22.62 0.48 31.46
C ASN A 3 -21.94 -0.11 30.23
N GLU A 4 -22.74 -0.72 29.36
CA GLU A 4 -22.31 -1.16 28.02
C GLU A 4 -22.06 0.05 27.15
N THR A 5 -20.80 0.34 26.89
CA THR A 5 -20.38 1.26 25.83
C THR A 5 -20.58 0.58 24.48
N ARG A 6 -21.67 0.95 23.79
CA ARG A 6 -21.90 0.62 22.38
C ARG A 6 -20.81 1.28 21.52
N GLU A 7 -19.91 0.49 21.00
CA GLU A 7 -19.15 0.86 19.80
C GLU A 7 -20.08 0.81 18.58
N GLU A 8 -20.56 1.96 18.15
CA GLU A 8 -21.24 2.07 16.86
C GLU A 8 -20.24 1.89 15.73
N GLY A 9 -20.17 0.66 15.21
CA GLY A 9 -19.42 0.33 14.00
C GLY A 9 -20.01 1.06 12.80
N LEU A 10 -19.23 1.91 12.16
CA LEU A 10 -19.57 2.52 10.87
C LEU A 10 -19.91 1.41 9.87
N SER A 11 -21.17 1.32 9.48
CA SER A 11 -21.69 0.32 8.57
C SER A 11 -21.00 0.40 7.23
N ARG A 12 -20.47 -0.74 6.75
CA ARG A 12 -19.86 -0.95 5.41
C ARG A 12 -20.71 -0.42 4.25
N ARG A 13 -22.01 -0.25 4.44
CA ARG A 13 -22.96 0.27 3.44
C ARG A 13 -22.82 1.75 3.10
N ASN A 14 -22.31 2.58 4.01
CA ASN A 14 -22.25 4.03 3.80
C ASN A 14 -21.02 4.49 2.98
N PHE A 15 -20.03 3.63 2.78
CA PHE A 15 -18.85 3.96 1.98
C PHE A 15 -19.08 3.81 0.46
N LEU A 16 -20.00 2.91 0.05
CA LEU A 16 -20.27 2.60 -1.36
C LEU A 16 -21.12 3.66 -2.10
N ILE A 17 -21.80 4.57 -1.36
CA ILE A 17 -22.74 5.54 -1.97
C ILE A 17 -22.02 6.84 -2.42
N GLY A 18 -20.78 7.07 -1.98
CA GLY A 18 -20.02 8.31 -2.29
C GLY A 18 -19.17 8.29 -3.55
N LEU A 19 -18.97 7.12 -4.17
CA LEU A 19 -18.20 6.98 -5.43
C LEU A 19 -19.10 7.01 -6.67
N GLY A 20 -20.14 7.83 -6.65
CA GLY A 20 -20.98 8.08 -7.80
C GLY A 20 -20.14 8.59 -8.99
N GLY A 21 -20.01 7.76 -10.03
CA GLY A 21 -19.36 8.08 -11.30
C GLY A 21 -20.00 9.32 -11.94
N GLY A 22 -19.48 10.49 -11.63
CA GLY A 22 -19.83 11.73 -12.35
C GLY A 22 -19.20 11.65 -13.74
N VAL A 23 -20.03 11.63 -14.77
CA VAL A 23 -19.63 11.86 -16.15
C VAL A 23 -18.97 13.25 -16.21
N ILE A 24 -17.63 13.30 -16.30
CA ILE A 24 -16.90 14.55 -16.48
C ILE A 24 -17.07 14.94 -17.95
N GLY A 25 -17.81 16.02 -18.19
CA GLY A 25 -17.98 16.58 -19.54
C GLY A 25 -16.62 17.00 -20.13
N ALA A 26 -16.48 16.79 -21.44
CA ALA A 26 -15.27 17.04 -22.24
C ALA A 26 -14.69 18.47 -22.17
N ALA A 27 -15.30 19.41 -21.48
CA ALA A 27 -14.88 20.80 -21.35
C ALA A 27 -13.78 21.07 -20.29
N ALA A 28 -13.51 20.11 -19.37
CA ALA A 28 -12.54 20.30 -18.28
C ALA A 28 -11.08 20.03 -18.68
N LEU A 29 -10.83 19.49 -19.88
CA LEU A 29 -9.49 19.13 -20.35
C LEU A 29 -8.65 20.30 -20.87
N ALA A 30 -9.23 21.49 -21.04
CA ALA A 30 -8.55 22.64 -21.64
C ALA A 30 -7.81 23.55 -20.64
N SER A 31 -8.01 23.42 -19.34
CA SER A 31 -7.46 24.37 -18.34
C SER A 31 -6.38 23.80 -17.41
N GLY A 32 -5.97 22.55 -17.55
CA GLY A 32 -4.89 21.97 -16.72
C GLY A 32 -5.18 21.86 -15.21
N ALA A 33 -6.33 22.34 -14.76
CA ALA A 33 -6.78 22.20 -13.37
C ALA A 33 -7.69 21.00 -13.27
N THR A 34 -7.22 19.91 -12.71
CA THR A 34 -8.06 18.78 -12.25
C THR A 34 -9.05 19.35 -11.23
N PRO A 35 -10.38 19.16 -11.41
CA PRO A 35 -11.33 19.60 -10.39
C PRO A 35 -10.96 18.93 -9.06
N GLU A 36 -10.87 19.74 -8.02
CA GLU A 36 -10.53 19.27 -6.68
C GLU A 36 -11.59 18.28 -6.23
N ARG A 37 -11.25 16.98 -6.23
CA ARG A 37 -12.15 15.92 -5.83
C ARG A 37 -12.38 16.01 -4.33
N LYS A 38 -13.61 16.17 -3.89
CA LYS A 38 -13.95 16.13 -2.46
C LYS A 38 -14.02 14.67 -2.00
N TYR A 39 -13.21 14.32 -1.02
CA TYR A 39 -13.20 12.99 -0.42
C TYR A 39 -14.03 12.99 0.87
N ILE A 40 -14.94 12.02 0.99
CA ILE A 40 -15.74 11.84 2.21
C ILE A 40 -14.84 11.19 3.27
N GLY A 41 -14.80 11.80 4.47
CA GLY A 41 -14.01 11.29 5.59
C GLY A 41 -12.53 11.67 5.56
N ALA A 42 -12.07 12.41 4.54
CA ALA A 42 -10.68 12.83 4.41
C ALA A 42 -10.51 14.33 4.14
N ASN A 43 -9.65 14.98 4.90
CA ASN A 43 -9.07 16.28 4.57
C ASN A 43 -7.84 16.03 3.70
N THR A 44 -7.70 16.78 2.62
CA THR A 44 -6.58 16.61 1.67
C THR A 44 -5.81 17.91 1.49
N SER A 45 -4.51 17.81 1.30
CA SER A 45 -3.64 18.94 1.01
C SER A 45 -2.38 18.48 0.29
N TRP A 46 -1.71 19.43 -0.37
CA TRP A 46 -0.35 19.24 -0.84
C TRP A 46 0.62 19.81 0.19
N VAL A 47 1.68 19.08 0.45
CA VAL A 47 2.76 19.51 1.35
C VAL A 47 4.08 19.55 0.62
N ASP A 48 4.92 20.51 0.99
CA ASP A 48 6.27 20.68 0.46
C ASP A 48 7.27 20.03 1.44
N PHE A 49 8.07 19.10 0.93
CA PHE A 49 9.16 18.47 1.68
C PHE A 49 10.49 19.21 1.54
N GLY A 50 10.48 20.37 0.86
CA GLY A 50 11.67 21.11 0.48
C GLY A 50 12.35 20.56 -0.77
N GLU A 51 13.31 21.30 -1.31
CA GLU A 51 14.12 20.90 -2.47
C GLU A 51 13.27 20.56 -3.72
N GLY A 52 12.10 21.18 -3.88
CA GLY A 52 11.19 20.90 -4.99
C GLY A 52 10.42 19.57 -4.88
N THR A 53 10.51 18.86 -3.76
CA THR A 53 9.76 17.62 -3.51
C THR A 53 8.44 17.93 -2.83
N ARG A 54 7.33 17.50 -3.42
CA ARG A 54 6.00 17.63 -2.85
C ARG A 54 5.39 16.26 -2.54
N ALA A 55 4.38 16.25 -1.69
CA ALA A 55 3.60 15.05 -1.38
C ALA A 55 2.11 15.38 -1.25
N PHE A 56 1.28 14.40 -1.52
CA PHE A 56 -0.15 14.47 -1.23
C PHE A 56 -0.38 13.95 0.20
N LEU A 57 -0.99 14.78 1.03
CA LEU A 57 -1.32 14.47 2.41
C LEU A 57 -2.82 14.30 2.56
N THR A 58 -3.23 13.25 3.25
CA THR A 58 -4.61 13.07 3.67
C THR A 58 -4.70 12.82 5.17
N GLN A 59 -5.73 13.36 5.80
CA GLN A 59 -5.95 13.27 7.24
C GLN A 59 -7.40 12.93 7.54
N PRO A 60 -7.70 12.13 8.59
CA PRO A 60 -9.06 11.86 8.99
C PRO A 60 -9.85 13.13 9.28
N GLN A 61 -11.09 13.21 8.81
CA GLN A 61 -12.03 14.27 9.20
C GLN A 61 -12.62 14.05 10.61
N GLN A 62 -12.61 12.80 11.06
CA GLN A 62 -13.17 12.39 12.33
C GLN A 62 -12.16 11.54 13.12
N GLY A 63 -12.39 11.39 14.40
CA GLY A 63 -11.52 10.63 15.30
C GLY A 63 -10.72 11.53 16.21
N LYS A 64 -9.89 10.92 17.03
CA LYS A 64 -9.07 11.61 18.02
C LYS A 64 -7.60 11.26 17.81
N ALA A 65 -6.77 12.29 17.72
CA ALA A 65 -5.32 12.12 17.68
C ALA A 65 -4.78 11.50 19.00
N PRO A 66 -3.63 10.81 18.97
CA PRO A 66 -2.77 10.61 17.80
C PRO A 66 -3.30 9.53 16.85
N PHE A 67 -3.19 9.79 15.54
CA PHE A 67 -3.63 8.89 14.49
C PHE A 67 -2.51 7.94 14.06
N ARG A 68 -2.88 6.75 13.62
CA ARG A 68 -2.00 5.86 12.85
C ARG A 68 -1.62 6.53 11.53
N ALA A 69 -0.51 6.12 10.91
CA ALA A 69 -0.10 6.74 9.67
C ALA A 69 0.40 5.74 8.64
N VAL A 70 0.39 6.16 7.36
CA VAL A 70 0.90 5.38 6.23
C VAL A 70 1.71 6.28 5.31
N ILE A 71 2.89 5.78 4.88
CA ILE A 71 3.64 6.31 3.75
C ILE A 71 3.26 5.47 2.55
N LEU A 72 2.75 6.10 1.49
CA LEU A 72 2.25 5.41 0.30
C LEU A 72 3.14 5.67 -0.91
N GLY A 73 3.79 4.61 -1.41
CA GLY A 73 4.48 4.63 -2.70
C GLY A 73 3.48 4.52 -3.85
N HIS A 74 3.64 5.36 -4.88
CA HIS A 74 2.77 5.32 -6.05
C HIS A 74 3.18 4.25 -7.06
N GLU A 75 2.26 3.89 -7.96
CA GLU A 75 2.49 2.99 -9.08
C GLU A 75 3.42 3.62 -10.14
N ARG A 76 3.71 2.85 -11.21
CA ARG A 76 4.56 3.29 -12.34
C ARG A 76 4.09 4.57 -13.04
N TYR A 77 2.86 4.96 -12.83
CA TYR A 77 2.23 6.12 -13.48
C TYR A 77 2.51 7.45 -12.77
N GLY A 78 3.28 7.44 -11.68
CA GLY A 78 3.46 8.61 -10.84
C GLY A 78 2.28 8.83 -9.88
N LEU A 79 2.19 10.04 -9.35
CA LEU A 79 1.16 10.42 -8.39
C LEU A 79 -0.15 10.79 -9.13
N VAL A 80 -0.81 9.76 -9.67
CA VAL A 80 -2.08 9.88 -10.42
C VAL A 80 -3.29 9.66 -9.53
N GLN A 81 -4.49 9.86 -10.10
CA GLN A 81 -5.77 9.84 -9.37
C GLN A 81 -5.94 8.60 -8.49
N HIS A 82 -5.60 7.42 -8.96
CA HIS A 82 -5.68 6.19 -8.16
C HIS A 82 -4.89 6.29 -6.84
N THR A 83 -3.66 6.83 -6.89
CA THR A 83 -2.85 6.99 -5.67
C THR A 83 -3.47 8.01 -4.71
N LEU A 84 -4.06 9.09 -5.23
CA LEU A 84 -4.76 10.09 -4.42
C LEU A 84 -6.00 9.47 -3.76
N ASP A 85 -6.79 8.69 -4.51
CA ASP A 85 -7.97 7.99 -4.01
C ASP A 85 -7.60 6.96 -2.92
N LEU A 86 -6.51 6.21 -3.13
CA LEU A 86 -6.00 5.26 -2.15
C LEU A 86 -5.53 5.96 -0.85
N ALA A 87 -4.84 7.10 -0.96
CA ALA A 87 -4.45 7.89 0.19
C ALA A 87 -5.68 8.43 0.94
N ALA A 88 -6.69 8.93 0.23
CA ALA A 88 -7.94 9.40 0.84
C ALA A 88 -8.72 8.26 1.54
N LYS A 89 -8.69 7.06 0.97
CA LYS A 89 -9.28 5.86 1.59
C LYS A 89 -8.62 5.55 2.93
N PHE A 90 -7.29 5.67 3.04
CA PHE A 90 -6.63 5.53 4.35
C PHE A 90 -7.15 6.54 5.37
N ALA A 91 -7.35 7.81 4.97
CA ALA A 91 -7.87 8.82 5.88
C ALA A 91 -9.30 8.52 6.35
N ALA A 92 -10.16 8.01 5.48
CA ALA A 92 -11.51 7.56 5.83
C ALA A 92 -11.50 6.38 6.84
N PHE A 93 -10.41 5.61 6.89
CA PHE A 93 -10.19 4.53 7.87
C PHE A 93 -9.38 4.98 9.11
N GLY A 94 -9.21 6.28 9.31
CA GLY A 94 -8.58 6.84 10.51
C GLY A 94 -7.06 6.90 10.48
N TYR A 95 -6.44 6.90 9.29
CA TYR A 95 -4.98 7.01 9.12
C TYR A 95 -4.61 8.37 8.52
N VAL A 96 -3.56 9.00 9.01
CA VAL A 96 -2.86 10.03 8.25
C VAL A 96 -2.07 9.33 7.14
N CYS A 97 -2.27 9.71 5.88
CA CYS A 97 -1.51 9.12 4.79
C CYS A 97 -0.75 10.20 4.03
N VAL A 98 0.51 9.94 3.73
CA VAL A 98 1.35 10.79 2.89
C VAL A 98 1.86 9.98 1.70
N ALA A 99 1.67 10.54 0.50
CA ALA A 99 2.15 9.97 -0.75
C ALA A 99 3.16 10.94 -1.40
N PRO A 100 4.47 10.69 -1.27
CA PRO A 100 5.50 11.50 -1.92
C PRO A 100 5.38 11.45 -3.46
N ASP A 101 5.54 12.60 -4.13
CA ASP A 101 5.68 12.65 -5.59
C ASP A 101 7.12 12.25 -5.95
N MET A 102 7.34 10.96 -6.15
CA MET A 102 8.65 10.41 -6.47
C MET A 102 9.13 10.77 -7.89
N ALA A 103 8.30 11.46 -8.69
CA ALA A 103 8.67 12.05 -9.96
C ALA A 103 9.02 13.54 -9.85
N SER A 104 9.12 14.11 -8.65
CA SER A 104 9.40 15.53 -8.44
C SER A 104 10.66 16.02 -9.18
N HIS A 105 11.74 15.25 -9.12
CA HIS A 105 13.03 15.58 -9.75
C HIS A 105 13.27 14.86 -11.09
N TRP A 106 12.27 14.19 -11.60
CA TRP A 106 12.39 13.51 -12.88
C TRP A 106 12.23 14.50 -14.04
N ASN A 107 13.22 14.52 -14.95
CA ASN A 107 13.27 15.42 -16.09
C ASN A 107 12.52 14.91 -17.34
N GLY A 108 11.90 13.72 -17.24
CA GLY A 108 11.13 13.16 -18.36
C GLY A 108 9.73 13.75 -18.49
N ASP A 109 9.02 13.31 -19.50
CA ASP A 109 7.65 13.75 -19.78
C ASP A 109 6.67 13.15 -18.75
N LYS A 110 6.23 13.99 -17.79
CA LYS A 110 5.29 13.57 -16.74
C LYS A 110 3.91 13.23 -17.30
N VAL A 111 3.50 13.81 -18.43
CA VAL A 111 2.22 13.47 -19.08
C VAL A 111 2.30 12.08 -19.67
N ALA A 112 3.38 11.76 -20.37
CA ALA A 112 3.65 10.41 -20.88
C ALA A 112 3.79 9.38 -19.74
N LEU A 113 4.42 9.76 -18.61
CA LEU A 113 4.48 8.91 -17.41
C LEU A 113 3.07 8.58 -16.90
N ASN A 114 2.22 9.59 -16.72
CA ASN A 114 0.87 9.43 -16.19
C ASN A 114 -0.02 8.58 -17.11
N ARG A 115 0.26 8.56 -18.41
CA ARG A 115 -0.39 7.68 -19.40
C ARG A 115 0.23 6.28 -19.50
N GLY A 116 1.36 6.06 -18.83
CA GLY A 116 2.11 4.80 -18.91
C GLY A 116 2.93 4.63 -20.20
N GLU A 117 3.09 5.69 -20.98
CA GLU A 117 3.90 5.76 -22.20
C GLU A 117 5.39 5.96 -21.90
N ALA A 118 5.70 6.56 -20.76
CA ALA A 118 7.05 6.67 -20.23
C ALA A 118 7.22 5.84 -18.94
N ARG A 119 8.47 5.65 -18.53
CA ARG A 119 8.80 4.91 -17.31
C ARG A 119 9.78 5.69 -16.44
N LEU A 120 9.44 5.86 -15.18
CA LEU A 120 10.35 6.33 -14.14
C LEU A 120 10.98 5.12 -13.47
N THR A 121 12.32 5.05 -13.47
CA THR A 121 13.06 4.07 -12.68
C THR A 121 13.86 4.83 -11.63
N LEU A 122 13.62 4.50 -10.36
CA LEU A 122 14.32 5.10 -9.24
C LEU A 122 15.49 4.23 -8.80
N THR A 123 16.60 4.87 -8.45
CA THR A 123 17.71 4.20 -7.75
C THR A 123 17.31 3.91 -6.29
N PRO A 124 17.97 2.96 -5.62
CA PRO A 124 17.74 2.72 -4.19
C PRO A 124 17.87 3.98 -3.34
N ASP A 125 18.80 4.88 -3.65
CA ASP A 125 19.00 6.12 -2.89
C ASP A 125 17.88 7.14 -3.13
N GLN A 126 17.34 7.20 -4.34
CA GLN A 126 16.15 8.01 -4.62
C GLN A 126 14.91 7.48 -3.89
N ILE A 127 14.73 6.14 -3.86
CA ILE A 127 13.64 5.51 -3.10
C ILE A 127 13.76 5.87 -1.60
N LYS A 128 14.95 5.71 -1.04
CA LYS A 128 15.26 6.07 0.35
C LYS A 128 14.96 7.54 0.63
N TYR A 129 15.35 8.43 -0.29
CA TYR A 129 15.11 9.86 -0.18
C TYR A 129 13.61 10.17 -0.10
N TYR A 130 12.82 9.75 -1.09
CA TYR A 130 11.39 10.08 -1.15
C TYR A 130 10.58 9.43 -0.02
N MET A 131 10.78 8.15 0.22
CA MET A 131 10.08 7.42 1.29
C MET A 131 10.55 7.92 2.67
N GLY A 132 11.84 8.24 2.81
CA GLY A 132 12.43 8.82 4.02
C GLY A 132 11.85 10.20 4.34
N LYS A 133 11.74 11.11 3.36
CA LYS A 133 11.07 12.42 3.53
C LYS A 133 9.63 12.26 4.00
N GLY A 134 8.89 11.29 3.46
CA GLY A 134 7.54 10.96 3.92
C GLY A 134 7.51 10.51 5.38
N LEU A 135 8.43 9.64 5.78
CA LEU A 135 8.56 9.18 7.16
C LEU A 135 8.91 10.34 8.11
N ASP A 136 9.92 11.14 7.77
CA ASP A 136 10.35 12.28 8.58
C ASP A 136 9.22 13.30 8.76
N TYR A 137 8.46 13.56 7.70
CA TYR A 137 7.27 14.41 7.77
C TYR A 137 6.26 13.87 8.79
N LEU A 138 5.90 12.57 8.71
CA LEU A 138 4.94 11.96 9.63
C LEU A 138 5.45 11.97 11.09
N LEU A 139 6.73 11.70 11.31
CA LEU A 139 7.36 11.72 12.63
C LEU A 139 7.38 13.13 13.26
N ALA A 140 7.37 14.18 12.46
CA ALA A 140 7.31 15.57 12.91
C ALA A 140 5.89 16.02 13.30
N GLN A 141 4.83 15.27 12.88
CA GLN A 141 3.46 15.66 13.17
C GLN A 141 3.01 15.26 14.57
N LEU A 142 2.53 16.21 15.37
CA LEU A 142 2.04 15.94 16.73
C LEU A 142 0.79 15.06 16.76
N GLN A 143 -0.02 15.09 15.72
CA GLN A 143 -1.23 14.27 15.59
C GLN A 143 -0.95 12.83 15.10
N VAL A 144 0.30 12.44 14.85
CA VAL A 144 0.67 11.09 14.42
C VAL A 144 1.21 10.27 15.57
N ASP A 145 0.71 9.04 15.70
CA ASP A 145 1.31 8.04 16.58
C ASP A 145 2.58 7.48 15.94
N ARG A 146 3.73 7.92 16.43
CA ARG A 146 5.06 7.57 15.90
C ARG A 146 5.38 6.07 15.98
N THR A 147 4.64 5.32 16.81
CA THR A 147 4.81 3.86 16.96
C THR A 147 3.92 3.06 16.01
N ARG A 148 3.02 3.73 15.26
CA ARG A 148 2.02 3.12 14.39
C ARG A 148 2.06 3.67 12.97
N ILE A 149 3.26 3.70 12.39
CA ILE A 149 3.49 4.14 11.01
C ILE A 149 3.77 2.91 10.15
N ALA A 150 2.95 2.68 9.13
CA ALA A 150 3.19 1.66 8.10
C ALA A 150 3.77 2.29 6.83
N ALA A 151 4.44 1.49 6.03
CA ALA A 151 4.80 1.85 4.67
C ALA A 151 4.10 0.91 3.69
N MET A 152 3.52 1.45 2.63
CA MET A 152 2.85 0.71 1.56
C MET A 152 3.46 0.98 0.21
N GLY A 153 3.70 -0.07 -0.55
CA GLY A 153 4.09 -0.01 -1.94
C GLY A 153 3.13 -0.80 -2.82
N VAL A 154 2.83 -0.24 -3.98
CA VAL A 154 1.87 -0.78 -4.94
C VAL A 154 2.53 -0.87 -6.31
N CYS A 155 2.41 -2.00 -7.01
CA CYS A 155 2.98 -2.20 -8.33
C CYS A 155 4.51 -1.94 -8.33
N GLN A 156 4.99 -0.96 -9.06
CA GLN A 156 6.41 -0.63 -9.14
C GLN A 156 7.04 -0.33 -7.77
N SER A 157 6.31 0.27 -6.85
CA SER A 157 6.82 0.63 -5.53
C SER A 157 6.69 -0.47 -4.47
N GLY A 158 6.32 -1.70 -4.86
CA GLY A 158 6.02 -2.77 -3.90
C GLY A 158 7.15 -3.10 -2.92
N ASP A 159 8.41 -3.00 -3.31
CA ASP A 159 9.58 -3.23 -2.46
C ASP A 159 10.11 -1.99 -1.73
N TYR A 160 9.59 -0.79 -2.03
CA TYR A 160 10.05 0.45 -1.40
C TYR A 160 9.85 0.46 0.13
N PRO A 161 8.74 -0.08 0.68
CA PRO A 161 8.59 -0.26 2.12
C PRO A 161 9.72 -1.06 2.75
N LEU A 162 10.14 -2.14 2.10
CA LEU A 162 11.19 -3.02 2.61
C LEU A 162 12.54 -2.31 2.65
N LEU A 163 12.85 -1.58 1.58
CA LEU A 163 14.06 -0.78 1.50
C LEU A 163 14.08 0.31 2.58
N LEU A 164 12.96 1.01 2.79
CA LEU A 164 12.83 1.98 3.87
C LEU A 164 13.01 1.32 5.25
N ASN A 165 12.27 0.23 5.53
CA ASN A 165 12.31 -0.43 6.83
C ASN A 165 13.66 -1.10 7.13
N SER A 166 14.43 -1.49 6.12
CA SER A 166 15.77 -2.03 6.33
C SER A 166 16.71 -1.04 7.05
N MET A 167 16.44 0.27 6.90
CA MET A 167 17.25 1.35 7.49
C MET A 167 16.52 2.12 8.60
N ARG A 168 15.19 2.19 8.55
CA ARG A 168 14.34 3.01 9.42
C ARG A 168 13.42 2.10 10.23
N LYS A 169 13.75 1.92 11.50
CA LYS A 169 13.04 1.00 12.41
C LYS A 169 11.71 1.56 12.93
N GLU A 170 11.44 2.82 12.66
CA GLU A 170 10.17 3.49 12.98
C GLU A 170 8.98 3.00 12.14
N VAL A 171 9.26 2.33 11.00
CA VAL A 171 8.21 1.65 10.22
C VAL A 171 7.78 0.40 10.95
N ALA A 172 6.51 0.37 11.38
CA ALA A 172 5.93 -0.72 12.17
C ALA A 172 5.35 -1.87 11.32
N ALA A 173 5.04 -1.63 10.05
CA ALA A 173 4.50 -2.62 9.11
C ALA A 173 4.87 -2.31 7.67
N ASN A 174 5.12 -3.34 6.87
CA ASN A 174 5.37 -3.24 5.44
C ASN A 174 4.20 -3.85 4.66
N LEU A 175 3.64 -3.11 3.70
CA LEU A 175 2.52 -3.53 2.87
C LEU A 175 2.98 -3.58 1.41
N VAL A 176 2.99 -4.76 0.81
CA VAL A 176 3.47 -5.06 -0.54
C VAL A 176 2.29 -5.54 -1.39
N PHE A 177 1.84 -4.73 -2.34
CA PHE A 177 0.69 -5.05 -3.18
C PHE A 177 1.11 -5.23 -4.63
N TYR A 178 0.96 -6.43 -5.15
CA TYR A 178 1.29 -6.88 -6.52
C TYR A 178 2.54 -6.22 -7.12
N GLY A 179 3.59 -6.12 -6.32
CA GLY A 179 4.81 -5.44 -6.74
C GLY A 179 6.05 -6.00 -6.10
N GLY A 180 7.17 -5.45 -6.51
CA GLY A 180 8.53 -5.53 -6.04
C GLY A 180 8.92 -6.72 -5.15
N VAL A 181 9.09 -7.91 -5.76
CA VAL A 181 9.52 -9.11 -5.01
C VAL A 181 11.01 -9.46 -5.22
N ASN A 182 11.73 -8.60 -5.94
CA ASN A 182 13.15 -8.82 -6.27
C ASN A 182 14.11 -8.15 -5.27
N THR A 183 13.64 -7.96 -4.04
CA THR A 183 14.43 -7.36 -2.96
C THR A 183 15.61 -8.26 -2.61
N GLY A 184 16.83 -7.70 -2.64
CA GLY A 184 18.06 -8.40 -2.33
C GLY A 184 18.10 -8.92 -0.89
N GLU A 185 18.87 -9.98 -0.66
CA GLU A 185 18.99 -10.65 0.63
C GLU A 185 19.50 -9.70 1.73
N GLU A 186 20.44 -8.80 1.39
CA GLU A 186 20.96 -7.80 2.32
C GLU A 186 19.87 -6.87 2.87
N VAL A 187 18.96 -6.42 2.01
CA VAL A 187 17.82 -5.59 2.43
C VAL A 187 16.89 -6.39 3.34
N ILE A 188 16.54 -7.62 2.92
CA ILE A 188 15.65 -8.51 3.69
C ILE A 188 16.24 -8.84 5.06
N ALA A 189 17.54 -9.09 5.14
CA ALA A 189 18.23 -9.36 6.41
C ALA A 189 18.11 -8.20 7.42
N ASN A 190 17.86 -6.98 6.94
CA ASN A 190 17.71 -5.78 7.75
C ASN A 190 16.25 -5.32 7.95
N VAL A 191 15.27 -5.94 7.31
CA VAL A 191 13.85 -5.63 7.56
C VAL A 191 13.47 -6.07 8.97
N SER A 192 12.85 -5.22 9.76
CA SER A 192 12.49 -5.51 11.15
C SER A 192 10.98 -5.65 11.38
N ALA A 193 10.18 -4.95 10.63
CA ALA A 193 8.73 -4.96 10.74
C ALA A 193 8.09 -6.11 9.95
N PRO A 194 6.94 -6.64 10.38
CA PRO A 194 6.22 -7.68 9.65
C PRO A 194 5.74 -7.19 8.28
N ILE A 195 5.54 -8.13 7.37
CA ILE A 195 5.23 -7.87 5.96
C ILE A 195 3.87 -8.50 5.63
N LEU A 196 2.95 -7.69 5.07
CA LEU A 196 1.79 -8.20 4.35
C LEU A 196 2.08 -8.15 2.86
N GLY A 197 2.02 -9.30 2.18
CA GLY A 197 2.14 -9.41 0.73
C GLY A 197 0.81 -9.83 0.09
N ILE A 198 0.29 -9.03 -0.81
CA ILE A 198 -0.94 -9.30 -1.57
C ILE A 198 -0.57 -9.42 -3.05
N PHE A 199 -0.82 -10.60 -3.62
CA PHE A 199 -0.41 -10.96 -4.97
C PHE A 199 -1.58 -11.51 -5.80
N ALA A 200 -1.35 -11.70 -7.08
CA ALA A 200 -2.33 -12.13 -8.06
C ALA A 200 -1.83 -13.35 -8.84
N GLU A 201 -2.71 -14.31 -9.10
CA GLU A 201 -2.34 -15.54 -9.82
C GLU A 201 -2.01 -15.28 -11.29
N LYS A 202 -2.84 -14.49 -11.98
CA LYS A 202 -2.67 -14.18 -13.41
C LYS A 202 -1.85 -12.90 -13.65
N ASP A 203 -0.96 -12.60 -12.73
CA ASP A 203 -0.09 -11.43 -12.86
C ASP A 203 0.98 -11.67 -13.92
N HIS A 204 0.95 -10.87 -14.99
CA HIS A 204 1.91 -10.94 -16.09
C HIS A 204 3.22 -10.18 -15.79
N THR A 205 3.26 -9.42 -14.69
CA THR A 205 4.43 -8.62 -14.28
C THR A 205 5.19 -9.31 -13.13
N ILE A 206 4.45 -9.83 -12.17
CA ILE A 206 4.99 -10.50 -10.97
C ILE A 206 4.59 -11.97 -11.02
N SER A 207 5.50 -12.84 -11.45
CA SER A 207 5.22 -14.27 -11.54
C SER A 207 5.09 -14.93 -10.16
N LEU A 208 4.29 -16.00 -10.06
CA LEU A 208 4.19 -16.79 -8.83
C LEU A 208 5.56 -17.34 -8.39
N ASP A 209 6.41 -17.73 -9.33
CA ASP A 209 7.78 -18.15 -9.04
C ASP A 209 8.60 -17.05 -8.32
N ALA A 210 8.46 -15.80 -8.76
CA ALA A 210 9.10 -14.67 -8.10
C ALA A 210 8.54 -14.45 -6.68
N VAL A 211 7.22 -14.60 -6.47
CA VAL A 211 6.60 -14.54 -5.15
C VAL A 211 7.11 -15.66 -4.24
N HIS A 212 7.23 -16.89 -4.75
CA HIS A 212 7.77 -18.01 -3.98
C HIS A 212 9.25 -17.83 -3.63
N LYS A 213 10.07 -17.30 -4.54
CA LYS A 213 11.48 -16.96 -4.26
C LYS A 213 11.59 -15.87 -3.18
N PHE A 214 10.75 -14.86 -3.26
CA PHE A 214 10.69 -13.81 -2.25
C PHE A 214 10.29 -14.39 -0.89
N ARG A 215 9.25 -15.23 -0.82
CA ARG A 215 8.85 -15.95 0.38
C ARG A 215 10.02 -16.76 0.97
N ALA A 216 10.70 -17.56 0.16
CA ALA A 216 11.85 -18.36 0.60
C ALA A 216 12.98 -17.47 1.16
N ASN A 217 13.20 -16.27 0.58
CA ASN A 217 14.18 -15.32 1.10
C ASN A 217 13.78 -14.79 2.49
N LEU A 218 12.49 -14.47 2.69
CA LEU A 218 11.97 -14.05 4.01
C LEU A 218 12.12 -15.18 5.06
N GLU A 219 11.83 -16.42 4.66
CA GLU A 219 11.96 -17.60 5.54
C GLU A 219 13.41 -17.82 5.97
N ARG A 220 14.36 -17.79 5.02
CA ARG A 220 15.81 -17.91 5.33
C ARG A 220 16.29 -16.84 6.30
N ASN A 221 15.80 -15.62 6.13
CA ASN A 221 16.14 -14.47 6.97
C ASN A 221 15.26 -14.35 8.22
N ARG A 222 14.38 -15.32 8.47
CA ARG A 222 13.51 -15.40 9.65
C ARG A 222 12.64 -14.13 9.83
N ARG A 223 12.07 -13.63 8.71
CA ARG A 223 11.15 -12.47 8.73
C ARG A 223 9.71 -12.92 8.92
N SER A 224 8.95 -12.13 9.67
CA SER A 224 7.52 -12.34 9.81
C SER A 224 6.79 -11.83 8.58
N TYR A 225 5.91 -12.65 8.02
CA TYR A 225 5.09 -12.25 6.88
C TYR A 225 3.73 -12.95 6.87
N GLU A 226 2.78 -12.32 6.21
CA GLU A 226 1.52 -12.92 5.78
C GLU A 226 1.34 -12.63 4.28
N PHE A 227 1.22 -13.68 3.48
CA PHE A 227 1.02 -13.58 2.04
C PHE A 227 -0.33 -14.13 1.66
N LYS A 228 -0.99 -13.42 0.72
CA LYS A 228 -2.21 -13.89 0.07
C LYS A 228 -2.05 -13.77 -1.45
N ILE A 229 -2.32 -14.88 -2.15
CA ILE A 229 -2.46 -14.91 -3.60
C ILE A 229 -3.95 -15.02 -3.92
N PHE A 230 -4.48 -14.04 -4.66
CA PHE A 230 -5.85 -14.06 -5.15
C PHE A 230 -5.91 -14.78 -6.51
N ALA A 231 -6.80 -15.78 -6.62
CA ALA A 231 -7.01 -16.54 -7.86
C ALA A 231 -7.55 -15.65 -8.99
N GLU A 232 -7.17 -15.97 -10.22
CA GLU A 232 -7.65 -15.33 -11.46
C GLU A 232 -7.40 -13.80 -11.56
N MET A 233 -6.74 -13.18 -10.57
CA MET A 233 -6.52 -11.74 -10.60
C MET A 233 -5.37 -11.36 -11.55
N PRO A 234 -5.56 -10.31 -12.38
CA PRO A 234 -4.50 -9.75 -13.22
C PRO A 234 -3.63 -8.76 -12.42
N HIS A 235 -2.50 -8.34 -12.99
CA HIS A 235 -1.74 -7.21 -12.42
C HIS A 235 -2.57 -5.92 -12.38
N GLY A 236 -2.54 -5.20 -11.25
CA GLY A 236 -3.23 -3.91 -11.11
C GLY A 236 -4.72 -4.01 -10.78
N TRP A 237 -5.21 -5.17 -10.35
CA TRP A 237 -6.62 -5.42 -10.05
C TRP A 237 -7.22 -4.57 -8.90
N LEU A 238 -6.38 -3.93 -8.09
CA LEU A 238 -6.81 -2.99 -7.05
C LEU A 238 -7.15 -1.59 -7.61
N ASN A 239 -6.68 -1.27 -8.82
CA ASN A 239 -6.76 0.06 -9.40
C ASN A 239 -8.12 0.29 -10.09
N ASP A 240 -9.01 1.02 -9.42
CA ASP A 240 -10.37 1.33 -9.87
C ASP A 240 -10.42 2.30 -11.07
N THR A 241 -9.31 2.97 -11.39
CA THR A 241 -9.18 3.76 -12.62
C THR A 241 -8.88 2.92 -13.86
N MET A 242 -8.73 1.60 -13.70
CA MET A 242 -8.50 0.61 -14.75
C MET A 242 -9.68 -0.39 -14.85
N PRO A 243 -10.83 -0.01 -15.43
CA PRO A 243 -12.05 -0.83 -15.36
C PRO A 243 -11.87 -2.24 -15.95
N GLY A 244 -10.97 -2.42 -16.92
CA GLY A 244 -10.67 -3.74 -17.49
C GLY A 244 -9.91 -4.69 -16.55
N ARG A 245 -9.26 -4.16 -15.53
CA ARG A 245 -8.46 -4.92 -14.53
C ARG A 245 -9.07 -4.92 -13.15
N TYR A 246 -9.77 -3.87 -12.77
CA TYR A 246 -10.33 -3.71 -11.44
C TYR A 246 -11.27 -4.86 -11.07
N ARG A 247 -11.11 -5.37 -9.87
CA ARG A 247 -11.93 -6.43 -9.28
C ARG A 247 -12.40 -5.95 -7.90
N GLN A 248 -13.60 -5.42 -7.85
CA GLN A 248 -14.12 -4.74 -6.66
C GLN A 248 -14.15 -5.65 -5.42
N ALA A 249 -14.69 -6.85 -5.54
CA ALA A 249 -14.85 -7.77 -4.41
C ALA A 249 -13.48 -8.14 -3.80
N GLU A 250 -12.51 -8.46 -4.64
CA GLU A 250 -11.17 -8.82 -4.22
C GLU A 250 -10.40 -7.61 -3.69
N ALA A 251 -10.60 -6.42 -4.28
CA ALA A 251 -10.01 -5.18 -3.78
C ALA A 251 -10.54 -4.82 -2.38
N GLU A 252 -11.83 -5.03 -2.13
CA GLU A 252 -12.43 -4.85 -0.79
C GLU A 252 -11.92 -5.90 0.20
N ALA A 253 -11.80 -7.16 -0.22
CA ALA A 253 -11.23 -8.23 0.60
C ALA A 253 -9.77 -7.95 0.97
N ALA A 254 -8.93 -7.56 0.00
CA ALA A 254 -7.54 -7.20 0.26
C ALA A 254 -7.42 -5.99 1.19
N TRP A 255 -8.30 -5.00 1.04
CA TRP A 255 -8.36 -3.86 1.94
C TRP A 255 -8.70 -4.28 3.37
N ALA A 256 -9.72 -5.12 3.55
CA ALA A 256 -10.10 -5.65 4.86
C ALA A 256 -8.97 -6.45 5.51
N MET A 257 -8.27 -7.31 4.74
CA MET A 257 -7.09 -8.05 5.21
C MET A 257 -5.98 -7.12 5.66
N MET A 258 -5.71 -6.05 4.91
CA MET A 258 -4.69 -5.05 5.25
C MET A 258 -5.01 -4.34 6.57
N ILE A 259 -6.25 -3.89 6.75
CA ILE A 259 -6.67 -3.22 8.00
C ILE A 259 -6.61 -4.18 9.19
N ASP A 260 -7.03 -5.44 9.03
CA ASP A 260 -6.90 -6.46 10.06
C ASP A 260 -5.43 -6.72 10.42
N PHE A 261 -4.57 -6.90 9.41
CA PHE A 261 -3.14 -7.07 9.63
C PHE A 261 -2.53 -5.90 10.41
N LEU A 262 -2.80 -4.65 10.00
CA LEU A 262 -2.31 -3.47 10.70
C LEU A 262 -2.82 -3.41 12.15
N ASN A 263 -4.09 -3.73 12.39
CA ASN A 263 -4.63 -3.79 13.75
C ASN A 263 -3.88 -4.81 14.60
N ARG A 264 -3.63 -6.01 14.08
CA ARG A 264 -2.88 -7.04 14.81
C ARG A 264 -1.43 -6.65 15.07
N VAL A 265 -0.77 -5.99 14.11
CA VAL A 265 0.58 -5.45 14.31
C VAL A 265 0.59 -4.46 15.47
N TYR A 266 -0.33 -3.50 15.45
CA TYR A 266 -0.40 -2.45 16.47
C TYR A 266 -0.87 -2.93 17.84
N LEU A 267 -1.49 -4.10 17.91
CA LEU A 267 -1.81 -4.81 19.16
C LEU A 267 -0.72 -5.76 19.63
N GLY A 268 0.46 -5.75 18.98
CA GLY A 268 1.61 -6.55 19.40
C GLY A 268 1.55 -8.04 18.98
N ALA A 269 0.75 -8.39 17.96
CA ALA A 269 0.66 -9.77 17.49
C ALA A 269 1.96 -10.30 16.84
N PHE A 270 2.91 -9.42 16.55
CA PHE A 270 4.21 -9.74 15.95
C PHE A 270 5.36 -9.30 16.88
N PRO A 271 5.50 -9.90 18.07
CA PRO A 271 6.51 -9.46 19.02
C PRO A 271 7.92 -9.73 18.49
N PRO A 272 8.90 -8.88 18.84
CA PRO A 272 10.30 -9.11 18.49
C PRO A 272 10.79 -10.49 18.92
N GLY A 273 11.56 -11.14 18.05
CA GLY A 273 12.12 -12.46 18.34
C GLY A 273 11.17 -13.65 18.12
N ARG A 274 9.88 -13.41 17.91
CA ARG A 274 8.92 -14.46 17.57
C ARG A 274 8.46 -14.34 16.13
N MET A 275 8.92 -15.23 15.28
CA MET A 275 8.57 -15.29 13.87
C MET A 275 7.13 -15.79 13.67
N ARG A 276 6.39 -15.11 12.82
CA ARG A 276 5.08 -15.53 12.29
C ARG A 276 5.10 -15.54 10.78
N GLN A 277 4.75 -16.67 10.19
CA GLN A 277 4.74 -16.87 8.76
C GLN A 277 3.42 -17.52 8.35
N ARG A 278 2.70 -16.87 7.44
CA ARG A 278 1.44 -17.35 6.88
C ARG A 278 1.46 -17.18 5.37
N PHE A 279 1.06 -18.23 4.69
CA PHE A 279 0.89 -18.21 3.24
C PHE A 279 -0.48 -18.77 2.88
N GLU A 280 -1.24 -18.01 2.12
CA GLU A 280 -2.54 -18.39 1.60
C GLU A 280 -2.60 -18.17 0.10
N ALA A 281 -3.20 -19.11 -0.62
CA ALA A 281 -3.47 -18.99 -2.03
C ALA A 281 -4.87 -19.55 -2.32
N ASP A 282 -5.69 -18.78 -3.05
CA ASP A 282 -7.00 -19.22 -3.53
C ASP A 282 -6.89 -19.98 -4.86
N ILE A 283 -5.68 -20.37 -5.25
CA ILE A 283 -5.44 -21.12 -6.47
C ILE A 283 -6.11 -22.48 -6.31
N ALA A 284 -7.01 -22.83 -7.23
CA ALA A 284 -7.45 -24.20 -7.41
C ALA A 284 -6.20 -25.02 -7.80
N MET A 285 -5.54 -25.58 -6.82
CA MET A 285 -4.49 -26.54 -7.11
C MET A 285 -5.16 -27.76 -7.71
N ASP A 286 -4.82 -28.08 -8.95
CA ASP A 286 -4.89 -29.45 -9.41
C ASP A 286 -3.99 -30.27 -8.50
N TYR A 287 -4.56 -30.69 -7.37
CA TYR A 287 -3.84 -31.45 -6.36
C TYR A 287 -3.60 -32.83 -6.95
N ASP A 288 -2.42 -33.02 -7.54
CA ASP A 288 -1.98 -34.33 -7.99
C ASP A 288 -1.60 -35.17 -6.77
N PHE A 289 -2.58 -35.89 -6.24
CA PHE A 289 -2.38 -36.82 -5.13
C PHE A 289 -1.24 -37.81 -5.39
N LYS A 290 -0.95 -38.17 -6.64
CA LYS A 290 0.14 -39.08 -6.98
C LYS A 290 1.52 -38.46 -6.81
N LYS A 291 1.63 -37.14 -7.03
CA LYS A 291 2.89 -36.40 -6.85
C LYS A 291 3.11 -35.93 -5.41
N ASN A 292 2.03 -35.78 -4.65
CA ASN A 292 2.07 -35.21 -3.30
C ASN A 292 1.83 -36.23 -2.18
N VAL A 293 1.87 -37.51 -2.47
CA VAL A 293 1.91 -38.56 -1.43
C VAL A 293 3.22 -38.41 -0.68
N ARG A 294 3.17 -37.99 0.58
CA ARG A 294 4.28 -38.16 1.49
C ARG A 294 4.48 -39.66 1.64
N LEU A 295 5.56 -40.13 1.10
CA LEU A 295 6.09 -41.45 1.50
C LEU A 295 6.58 -41.28 2.95
N GLU A 296 5.87 -41.86 3.88
CA GLU A 296 6.31 -41.98 5.26
C GLU A 296 7.57 -42.86 5.34
#